data_f907111aabea30933e2eef46202da78f
#
_entry.id   f907111aabea30933e2eef46202da78f
#
_cell.length_a   1.000
_cell.length_b   1.000
_cell.length_c   1.000
_cell.angle_alpha   90.00
_cell.angle_beta   90.00
_cell.angle_gamma   90.00
#
_symmetry.space_group_name_H-M   'P 1'
#
loop_
_entity.id
_entity.type
_entity.pdbx_description
1 polymer ?
#
loop_
_entity_poly.entity_id
_entity_poly.type
_entity_poly.pdbx_seq_one_letter_code
_entity_poly.pdbx_strand_id
1 'polypeptide(L)'
;MPEAVIVATARSPIGRAFKGSLKDIRPDDLTVQMVRAALAKVPQLDPNDIDDLMLGCGLPGGEQGFNMARVVATLLGLDGVPGTTVTRYCSSSLQTTRMAMHAIRAGEGDVFVSAGVECVSRFAKGSSDSLPDTQNPLFAGAAARTARLSEGGQDWHDPREDGALPDIYIAMGQTAENVARLKGVSRQEQDEFGVRSQNLAEKAIANGFWETDITPVTLPDGTVVSKDDGPRPGTTYEAVSQLKPVFRPDGTVTAGNCCPLNDGAAAVVIMSDTKAASLGITPLARIVSTGVTGLSPEIMGLGPIEASRQALARAGMSIGDVDLVEINEAFAAQVIPSYRELGIDIDRLNVNGGAIAVGHPFGMTGARITSTLLNGLRFHDKTIGLETMCVGGGQGMAMIVERLS
;
A
#
# COMPACT_ATOMS: atom_id res chain seq x y z
N MET A 1 -22.39 8.53 -16.80
CA MET A 1 -22.16 8.12 -15.39
C MET A 1 -21.27 9.18 -14.79
N PRO A 2 -21.49 9.58 -13.53
CA PRO A 2 -20.58 10.52 -12.88
C PRO A 2 -19.17 9.91 -12.80
N GLU A 3 -18.16 10.76 -12.86
CA GLU A 3 -16.77 10.36 -12.70
C GLU A 3 -16.35 10.48 -11.23
N ALA A 4 -15.57 9.53 -10.76
CA ALA A 4 -15.00 9.61 -9.42
C ALA A 4 -13.69 10.40 -9.47
N VAL A 5 -13.65 11.51 -8.73
CA VAL A 5 -12.49 12.39 -8.67
C VAL A 5 -11.91 12.46 -7.27
N ILE A 6 -10.59 12.48 -7.17
CA ILE A 6 -9.85 12.68 -5.93
C ILE A 6 -9.67 14.18 -5.75
N VAL A 7 -10.10 14.70 -4.60
CA VAL A 7 -10.05 16.15 -4.32
C VAL A 7 -9.07 16.51 -3.21
N ALA A 8 -8.74 15.57 -2.33
CA ALA A 8 -7.74 15.79 -1.29
C ALA A 8 -7.10 14.48 -0.87
N THR A 9 -5.83 14.54 -0.45
CA THR A 9 -5.09 13.44 0.17
C THR A 9 -4.32 13.92 1.39
N ALA A 10 -4.10 13.05 2.36
CA ALA A 10 -3.19 13.27 3.48
C ALA A 10 -2.57 11.94 3.88
N ARG A 11 -1.26 11.94 4.19
CA ARG A 11 -0.60 10.76 4.75
C ARG A 11 0.30 11.16 5.93
N SER A 12 0.31 10.33 6.97
CA SER A 12 1.21 10.51 8.09
C SER A 12 2.66 10.23 7.69
N PRO A 13 3.64 10.67 8.47
CA PRO A 13 4.93 10.00 8.50
C PRO A 13 4.74 8.49 8.66
N ILE A 14 5.72 7.70 8.22
CA ILE A 14 5.73 6.25 8.42
C ILE A 14 6.75 5.92 9.51
N GLY A 15 6.24 5.38 10.63
CA GLY A 15 7.04 4.94 11.76
C GLY A 15 7.61 3.54 11.56
N ARG A 16 8.81 3.26 12.11
CA ARG A 16 9.32 1.89 12.20
C ARG A 16 8.64 1.17 13.36
N ALA A 17 8.02 0.03 13.10
CA ALA A 17 7.32 -0.72 14.13
C ALA A 17 8.22 -1.03 15.35
N PHE A 18 7.63 -0.97 16.52
CA PHE A 18 8.18 -1.26 17.86
C PHE A 18 9.26 -0.29 18.38
N LYS A 19 9.88 0.51 17.53
CA LYS A 19 11.01 1.40 17.91
C LYS A 19 11.00 2.76 17.24
N GLY A 20 10.04 3.00 16.33
CA GLY A 20 9.98 4.26 15.58
C GLY A 20 9.13 5.32 16.26
N SER A 21 8.98 6.42 15.55
CA SER A 21 8.34 7.64 16.03
C SER A 21 6.86 7.50 16.33
N LEU A 22 6.15 6.56 15.67
CA LEU A 22 4.69 6.36 15.80
C LEU A 22 4.30 5.16 16.67
N LYS A 23 5.25 4.49 17.35
CA LYS A 23 5.01 3.22 18.06
C LYS A 23 3.96 3.31 19.19
N ASP A 24 3.75 4.48 19.76
CA ASP A 24 2.88 4.69 20.93
C ASP A 24 1.52 5.30 20.58
N ILE A 25 1.31 5.77 19.33
CA ILE A 25 0.03 6.33 18.91
C ILE A 25 -0.99 5.24 18.60
N ARG A 26 -2.24 5.46 18.97
CA ARG A 26 -3.33 4.55 18.63
C ARG A 26 -3.69 4.68 17.14
N PRO A 27 -4.06 3.57 16.47
CA PRO A 27 -4.39 3.59 15.04
C PRO A 27 -5.62 4.44 14.71
N ASP A 28 -6.63 4.46 15.57
CA ASP A 28 -7.81 5.31 15.42
C ASP A 28 -7.46 6.81 15.54
N ASP A 29 -6.66 7.21 16.55
CA ASP A 29 -6.22 8.61 16.74
C ASP A 29 -5.35 9.07 15.56
N LEU A 30 -4.47 8.22 15.04
CA LEU A 30 -3.65 8.52 13.87
C LEU A 30 -4.51 8.71 12.62
N THR A 31 -5.51 7.85 12.42
CA THR A 31 -6.43 7.94 11.29
C THR A 31 -7.28 9.21 11.35
N VAL A 32 -7.77 9.56 12.54
CA VAL A 32 -8.53 10.81 12.77
C VAL A 32 -7.73 12.03 12.32
N GLN A 33 -6.43 12.10 12.64
CA GLN A 33 -5.58 13.19 12.21
C GLN A 33 -5.49 13.28 10.68
N MET A 34 -5.34 12.14 10.00
CA MET A 34 -5.23 12.11 8.53
C MET A 34 -6.55 12.46 7.84
N VAL A 35 -7.68 11.96 8.32
CA VAL A 35 -8.99 12.32 7.76
C VAL A 35 -9.26 13.81 7.96
N ARG A 36 -9.02 14.35 9.17
CA ARG A 36 -9.16 15.78 9.45
C ARG A 36 -8.27 16.64 8.56
N ALA A 37 -7.02 16.23 8.36
CA ALA A 37 -6.08 16.94 7.49
C ALA A 37 -6.49 16.91 6.00
N ALA A 38 -7.04 15.81 5.52
CA ALA A 38 -7.56 15.72 4.16
C ALA A 38 -8.80 16.60 3.96
N LEU A 39 -9.76 16.56 4.90
CA LEU A 39 -10.95 17.38 4.86
C LEU A 39 -10.62 18.89 4.97
N ALA A 40 -9.62 19.27 5.74
CA ALA A 40 -9.18 20.66 5.85
C ALA A 40 -8.66 21.25 4.52
N LYS A 41 -8.28 20.41 3.54
CA LYS A 41 -7.87 20.86 2.20
C LYS A 41 -9.05 21.19 1.27
N VAL A 42 -10.26 20.81 1.66
CA VAL A 42 -11.50 21.05 0.91
C VAL A 42 -12.56 21.68 1.83
N PRO A 43 -12.31 22.90 2.34
CA PRO A 43 -13.19 23.55 3.34
C PRO A 43 -14.59 23.90 2.80
N GLN A 44 -14.83 23.78 1.49
CA GLN A 44 -16.11 23.94 0.85
C GLN A 44 -17.05 22.75 1.09
N LEU A 45 -16.49 21.58 1.45
CA LEU A 45 -17.25 20.38 1.77
C LEU A 45 -17.70 20.42 3.24
N ASP A 46 -19.01 20.32 3.48
CA ASP A 46 -19.51 19.99 4.82
C ASP A 46 -19.19 18.51 5.11
N PRO A 47 -18.42 18.19 6.15
CA PRO A 47 -18.12 16.80 6.49
C PRO A 47 -19.37 15.93 6.78
N ASN A 48 -20.50 16.53 7.10
CA ASN A 48 -21.77 15.79 7.27
C ASN A 48 -22.39 15.33 5.95
N ASP A 49 -21.92 15.87 4.80
CA ASP A 49 -22.31 15.40 3.46
C ASP A 49 -21.55 14.14 3.00
N ILE A 50 -20.69 13.56 3.83
CA ILE A 50 -19.98 12.33 3.53
C ILE A 50 -20.96 11.15 3.59
N ASP A 51 -21.10 10.43 2.48
CA ASP A 51 -21.99 9.27 2.37
C ASP A 51 -21.47 8.04 3.10
N ASP A 52 -20.15 7.81 3.09
CA ASP A 52 -19.51 6.73 3.86
C ASP A 52 -18.01 7.01 4.11
N LEU A 53 -17.52 6.62 5.29
CA LEU A 53 -16.11 6.53 5.63
C LEU A 53 -15.67 5.07 5.50
N MET A 54 -14.92 4.78 4.44
CA MET A 54 -14.40 3.44 4.14
C MET A 54 -12.94 3.35 4.56
N LEU A 55 -12.62 2.49 5.53
CA LEU A 55 -11.28 2.38 6.09
C LEU A 55 -10.65 1.01 5.77
N GLY A 56 -9.49 1.05 5.13
CA GLY A 56 -8.65 -0.12 4.90
C GLY A 56 -7.74 -0.42 6.08
N CYS A 57 -7.81 -1.65 6.59
CA CYS A 57 -6.89 -2.17 7.60
C CYS A 57 -6.45 -3.57 7.18
N GLY A 58 -5.13 -3.80 7.12
CA GLY A 58 -4.58 -5.08 6.65
C GLY A 58 -4.87 -6.22 7.60
N LEU A 59 -4.65 -6.02 8.88
CA LEU A 59 -4.85 -7.00 9.96
C LEU A 59 -5.76 -6.42 11.05
N PRO A 60 -7.07 -6.30 10.78
CA PRO A 60 -8.02 -5.75 11.74
C PRO A 60 -8.13 -6.68 12.96
N GLY A 61 -7.95 -6.13 14.15
CA GLY A 61 -8.03 -6.85 15.42
C GLY A 61 -7.57 -5.96 16.57
N GLY A 62 -7.92 -6.27 17.82
CA GLY A 62 -7.55 -5.47 18.98
C GLY A 62 -7.94 -3.98 18.80
N GLU A 63 -6.98 -3.07 18.91
CA GLU A 63 -7.20 -1.63 18.69
C GLU A 63 -7.56 -1.29 17.24
N GLN A 64 -7.23 -2.14 16.27
CA GLN A 64 -7.61 -2.00 14.85
C GLN A 64 -8.91 -2.72 14.49
N GLY A 65 -9.56 -3.34 15.47
CA GLY A 65 -10.84 -4.02 15.33
C GLY A 65 -12.07 -3.14 15.51
N PHE A 66 -13.19 -3.76 15.79
CA PHE A 66 -14.47 -3.11 16.15
C PHE A 66 -15.01 -2.13 15.11
N ASN A 67 -14.90 -2.45 13.82
CA ASN A 67 -15.26 -1.52 12.73
C ASN A 67 -14.62 -0.13 12.95
N MET A 68 -13.30 -0.07 12.88
CA MET A 68 -12.53 1.13 13.20
C MET A 68 -12.95 2.36 12.36
N ALA A 69 -13.48 2.17 11.15
CA ALA A 69 -14.02 3.26 10.35
C ALA A 69 -15.11 4.02 11.12
N ARG A 70 -16.02 3.29 11.77
CA ARG A 70 -17.08 3.92 12.58
C ARG A 70 -16.53 4.58 13.85
N VAL A 71 -15.52 3.99 14.46
CA VAL A 71 -14.80 4.61 15.59
C VAL A 71 -14.22 5.95 15.17
N VAL A 72 -13.54 6.00 14.02
CA VAL A 72 -12.94 7.22 13.46
C VAL A 72 -14.00 8.28 13.15
N ALA A 73 -15.12 7.92 12.50
CA ALA A 73 -16.21 8.82 12.22
C ALA A 73 -16.77 9.47 13.51
N THR A 74 -16.98 8.66 14.54
CA THR A 74 -17.46 9.15 15.86
C THR A 74 -16.45 10.07 16.54
N LEU A 75 -15.15 9.74 16.50
CA LEU A 75 -14.09 10.60 17.04
C LEU A 75 -13.94 11.94 16.29
N LEU A 76 -14.36 11.98 15.04
CA LEU A 76 -14.44 13.20 14.24
C LEU A 76 -15.69 14.05 14.57
N GLY A 77 -16.64 13.52 15.35
CA GLY A 77 -17.94 14.15 15.61
C GLY A 77 -18.94 13.98 14.46
N LEU A 78 -18.71 13.03 13.56
CA LEU A 78 -19.52 12.74 12.39
C LEU A 78 -20.49 11.58 12.66
N ASP A 79 -21.38 11.75 13.65
CA ASP A 79 -22.30 10.69 14.10
C ASP A 79 -23.31 10.26 13.03
N GLY A 80 -23.61 11.13 12.07
CA GLY A 80 -24.46 10.83 10.91
C GLY A 80 -23.76 10.06 9.80
N VAL A 81 -22.41 10.01 9.76
CA VAL A 81 -21.65 9.36 8.71
C VAL A 81 -21.44 7.88 9.04
N PRO A 82 -21.93 6.94 8.22
CA PRO A 82 -21.65 5.52 8.40
C PRO A 82 -20.15 5.22 8.23
N GLY A 83 -19.74 4.00 8.56
CA GLY A 83 -18.36 3.58 8.38
C GLY A 83 -18.24 2.09 8.17
N THR A 84 -17.34 1.69 7.28
CA THR A 84 -17.01 0.30 7.03
C THR A 84 -15.50 0.05 7.04
N THR A 85 -15.06 -1.01 7.73
CA THR A 85 -13.66 -1.44 7.73
C THR A 85 -13.48 -2.61 6.79
N VAL A 86 -12.51 -2.49 5.88
CA VAL A 86 -12.25 -3.46 4.80
C VAL A 86 -10.83 -3.99 4.94
N THR A 87 -10.67 -5.30 4.81
CA THR A 87 -9.36 -5.91 4.63
C THR A 87 -9.20 -6.50 3.22
N ARG A 88 -8.13 -6.10 2.56
CA ARG A 88 -7.49 -6.75 1.42
C ARG A 88 -5.98 -6.66 1.64
N TYR A 89 -5.54 -6.97 2.85
CA TYR A 89 -4.13 -6.87 3.28
C TYR A 89 -3.46 -5.58 2.78
N CYS A 90 -2.36 -5.69 2.03
CA CYS A 90 -1.57 -4.56 1.55
C CYS A 90 -2.35 -3.52 0.71
N SER A 91 -3.46 -3.92 0.08
CA SER A 91 -4.27 -3.04 -0.77
C SER A 91 -5.59 -2.58 -0.15
N SER A 92 -5.73 -2.71 1.17
CA SER A 92 -7.00 -2.42 1.84
C SER A 92 -7.53 -1.00 1.56
N SER A 93 -6.69 0.03 1.62
CA SER A 93 -7.12 1.40 1.30
C SER A 93 -7.22 1.70 -0.21
N LEU A 94 -6.55 0.94 -1.07
CA LEU A 94 -6.82 1.01 -2.50
C LEU A 94 -8.18 0.34 -2.83
N GLN A 95 -8.53 -0.72 -2.09
CA GLN A 95 -9.86 -1.34 -2.20
C GLN A 95 -10.98 -0.38 -1.75
N THR A 96 -10.79 0.41 -0.69
CA THR A 96 -11.77 1.41 -0.27
C THR A 96 -11.90 2.54 -1.28
N THR A 97 -10.80 2.99 -1.91
CA THR A 97 -10.83 3.93 -3.04
C THR A 97 -11.61 3.37 -4.23
N ARG A 98 -11.41 2.09 -4.56
CA ARG A 98 -12.17 1.40 -5.61
C ARG A 98 -13.67 1.28 -5.27
N MET A 99 -14.02 1.03 -4.00
CA MET A 99 -15.43 0.96 -3.57
C MET A 99 -16.10 2.32 -3.71
N ALA A 100 -15.45 3.41 -3.29
CA ALA A 100 -15.95 4.78 -3.48
C ALA A 100 -16.19 5.10 -4.96
N MET A 101 -15.24 4.77 -5.85
CA MET A 101 -15.41 4.93 -7.29
C MET A 101 -16.63 4.14 -7.81
N HIS A 102 -16.84 2.91 -7.35
CA HIS A 102 -17.98 2.11 -7.79
C HIS A 102 -19.30 2.68 -7.27
N ALA A 103 -19.36 3.13 -6.01
CA ALA A 103 -20.57 3.74 -5.44
C ALA A 103 -20.96 5.00 -6.22
N ILE A 104 -20.01 5.89 -6.50
CA ILE A 104 -20.22 7.10 -7.30
C ILE A 104 -20.75 6.73 -8.70
N ARG A 105 -20.11 5.81 -9.40
CA ARG A 105 -20.53 5.38 -10.73
C ARG A 105 -21.87 4.67 -10.75
N ALA A 106 -22.25 4.02 -9.64
CA ALA A 106 -23.56 3.39 -9.46
C ALA A 106 -24.66 4.38 -9.07
N GLY A 107 -24.30 5.61 -8.66
CA GLY A 107 -25.25 6.62 -8.18
C GLY A 107 -25.71 6.39 -6.73
N GLU A 108 -24.89 5.70 -5.91
CA GLU A 108 -25.19 5.39 -4.49
C GLU A 108 -24.65 6.43 -3.52
N GLY A 109 -24.11 7.54 -4.01
CA GLY A 109 -23.58 8.65 -3.24
C GLY A 109 -22.61 9.50 -4.05
N ASP A 110 -22.24 10.63 -3.48
CA ASP A 110 -21.41 11.65 -4.13
C ASP A 110 -20.09 11.90 -3.41
N VAL A 111 -19.99 11.62 -2.10
CA VAL A 111 -18.82 11.98 -1.28
C VAL A 111 -18.39 10.83 -0.38
N PHE A 112 -17.15 10.41 -0.51
CA PHE A 112 -16.57 9.29 0.26
C PHE A 112 -15.20 9.67 0.83
N VAL A 113 -14.92 9.19 2.04
CA VAL A 113 -13.57 9.18 2.59
C VAL A 113 -13.00 7.78 2.51
N SER A 114 -11.95 7.61 1.72
CA SER A 114 -11.16 6.37 1.67
C SER A 114 -9.92 6.56 2.55
N ALA A 115 -9.89 5.92 3.71
CA ALA A 115 -8.77 5.96 4.62
C ALA A 115 -8.05 4.61 4.70
N GLY A 116 -6.84 4.61 5.24
CA GLY A 116 -6.10 3.39 5.49
C GLY A 116 -5.14 3.52 6.66
N VAL A 117 -4.98 2.44 7.42
CA VAL A 117 -4.11 2.43 8.59
C VAL A 117 -3.51 1.05 8.83
N GLU A 118 -2.31 1.05 9.36
CA GLU A 118 -1.72 -0.09 10.05
C GLU A 118 -0.78 0.43 11.14
N CYS A 119 -0.93 -0.09 12.35
CA CYS A 119 -0.01 0.16 13.44
C CYS A 119 0.53 -1.19 13.97
N VAL A 120 1.57 -1.69 13.31
CA VAL A 120 2.19 -2.99 13.66
C VAL A 120 2.74 -2.98 15.09
N SER A 121 3.19 -1.83 15.57
CA SER A 121 3.61 -1.64 16.97
C SER A 121 2.52 -1.96 17.98
N ARG A 122 1.25 -1.90 17.57
CA ARG A 122 0.09 -2.14 18.44
C ARG A 122 -0.46 -3.56 18.34
N PHE A 123 0.13 -4.44 17.52
CA PHE A 123 -0.35 -5.82 17.35
C PHE A 123 -0.35 -6.65 18.65
N ALA A 124 0.50 -6.29 19.62
CA ALA A 124 0.44 -6.86 20.95
C ALA A 124 -0.89 -6.62 21.71
N LYS A 125 -1.70 -5.66 21.22
CA LYS A 125 -3.07 -5.41 21.70
C LYS A 125 -4.12 -6.23 20.93
N GLY A 126 -3.69 -7.16 20.08
CA GLY A 126 -4.49 -8.02 19.23
C GLY A 126 -4.41 -7.66 17.75
N SER A 127 -4.26 -8.68 16.93
CA SER A 127 -4.41 -8.60 15.47
C SER A 127 -5.18 -9.83 15.00
N SER A 128 -5.67 -9.83 13.76
CA SER A 128 -6.42 -10.97 13.21
C SER A 128 -5.62 -12.28 13.17
N ASP A 129 -4.28 -12.19 13.12
CA ASP A 129 -3.37 -13.34 13.02
C ASP A 129 -2.74 -13.73 14.36
N SER A 130 -3.13 -13.11 15.48
CA SER A 130 -2.44 -13.26 16.76
C SER A 130 -2.94 -14.41 17.63
N LEU A 131 -4.07 -15.03 17.29
CA LEU A 131 -4.67 -16.09 18.09
C LEU A 131 -4.17 -17.46 17.63
N PRO A 132 -3.75 -18.35 18.55
CA PRO A 132 -3.36 -19.72 18.21
C PRO A 132 -4.60 -20.52 17.72
N ASP A 133 -4.32 -21.57 16.96
CA ASP A 133 -5.31 -22.57 16.51
C ASP A 133 -6.51 -22.00 15.70
N THR A 134 -6.34 -20.83 15.08
CA THR A 134 -7.38 -20.21 14.24
C THR A 134 -7.26 -20.53 12.77
N GLN A 135 -6.13 -21.13 12.34
CA GLN A 135 -5.94 -21.54 10.94
C GLN A 135 -6.76 -22.79 10.62
N ASN A 136 -7.34 -22.83 9.42
CA ASN A 136 -8.12 -23.97 8.97
C ASN A 136 -7.22 -25.21 8.80
N PRO A 137 -7.49 -26.35 9.51
CA PRO A 137 -6.66 -27.54 9.48
C PRO A 137 -6.53 -28.22 8.11
N LEU A 138 -7.40 -27.92 7.16
CA LEU A 138 -7.28 -28.39 5.77
C LEU A 138 -5.99 -27.91 5.09
N PHE A 139 -5.39 -26.83 5.56
CA PHE A 139 -4.12 -26.30 5.05
C PHE A 139 -2.88 -26.87 5.75
N ALA A 140 -3.02 -27.79 6.71
CA ALA A 140 -1.88 -28.35 7.45
C ALA A 140 -0.83 -28.98 6.53
N GLY A 141 -1.24 -29.68 5.46
CA GLY A 141 -0.35 -30.23 4.45
C GLY A 141 0.42 -29.17 3.67
N ALA A 142 -0.24 -28.06 3.36
CA ALA A 142 0.37 -26.91 2.70
C ALA A 142 1.40 -26.22 3.61
N ALA A 143 1.05 -25.97 4.87
CA ALA A 143 1.95 -25.40 5.86
C ALA A 143 3.20 -26.26 6.08
N ALA A 144 3.04 -27.62 6.14
CA ALA A 144 4.17 -28.53 6.25
C ALA A 144 5.08 -28.50 5.01
N ARG A 145 4.54 -28.28 3.82
CA ARG A 145 5.33 -28.08 2.57
C ARG A 145 6.11 -26.76 2.63
N THR A 146 5.47 -25.66 3.02
CA THR A 146 6.13 -24.37 3.24
C THR A 146 7.27 -24.48 4.24
N ALA A 147 7.05 -25.17 5.36
CA ALA A 147 8.08 -25.40 6.39
C ALA A 147 9.32 -26.10 5.78
N ARG A 148 9.14 -27.16 4.99
CA ARG A 148 10.27 -27.83 4.30
C ARG A 148 10.99 -26.91 3.31
N LEU A 149 10.24 -26.10 2.52
CA LEU A 149 10.83 -25.12 1.63
C LEU A 149 11.65 -24.06 2.38
N SER A 150 11.24 -23.71 3.60
CA SER A 150 11.95 -22.73 4.43
C SER A 150 13.32 -23.22 4.94
N GLU A 151 13.55 -24.52 4.95
CA GLU A 151 14.86 -25.11 5.27
C GLU A 151 15.91 -24.89 4.15
N GLY A 152 15.46 -24.49 2.96
CA GLY A 152 16.31 -24.23 1.79
C GLY A 152 16.52 -25.47 0.90
N GLY A 153 17.28 -25.27 -0.18
CA GLY A 153 17.69 -26.35 -1.08
C GLY A 153 16.63 -26.88 -2.05
N GLN A 154 15.41 -26.31 -2.04
CA GLN A 154 14.31 -26.74 -2.90
C GLN A 154 13.69 -25.53 -3.64
N ASP A 155 13.28 -25.78 -4.89
CA ASP A 155 12.52 -24.81 -5.68
C ASP A 155 11.02 -24.99 -5.45
N TRP A 156 10.30 -23.86 -5.55
CA TRP A 156 8.86 -23.86 -5.54
C TRP A 156 8.30 -24.40 -6.85
N HIS A 157 7.27 -25.24 -6.79
CA HIS A 157 6.40 -25.56 -7.91
C HIS A 157 4.93 -25.40 -7.50
N ASP A 158 4.02 -25.25 -8.45
CA ASP A 158 2.62 -25.04 -8.16
C ASP A 158 1.99 -26.32 -7.55
N PRO A 159 1.57 -26.30 -6.27
CA PRO A 159 0.97 -27.49 -5.64
C PRO A 159 -0.34 -27.93 -6.31
N ARG A 160 -0.97 -27.08 -7.11
CA ARG A 160 -2.17 -27.45 -7.87
C ARG A 160 -1.88 -28.46 -8.96
N GLU A 161 -0.67 -28.50 -9.48
CA GLU A 161 -0.25 -29.53 -10.46
C GLU A 161 -0.32 -30.93 -9.85
N ASP A 162 -0.10 -31.04 -8.53
CA ASP A 162 -0.23 -32.29 -7.76
C ASP A 162 -1.61 -32.46 -7.11
N GLY A 163 -2.59 -31.61 -7.40
CA GLY A 163 -3.93 -31.62 -6.79
C GLY A 163 -3.95 -31.17 -5.33
N ALA A 164 -2.86 -30.58 -4.83
CA ALA A 164 -2.75 -30.12 -3.45
C ALA A 164 -3.22 -28.66 -3.27
N LEU A 165 -3.56 -28.30 -2.02
CA LEU A 165 -3.89 -26.91 -1.67
C LEU A 165 -2.60 -26.09 -1.57
N PRO A 166 -2.58 -24.85 -2.11
CA PRO A 166 -1.52 -23.90 -1.80
C PRO A 166 -1.66 -23.39 -0.37
N ASP A 167 -0.56 -22.95 0.22
CA ASP A 167 -0.53 -22.41 1.58
C ASP A 167 -1.06 -20.96 1.61
N ILE A 168 -2.30 -20.81 2.05
CA ILE A 168 -2.95 -19.49 2.19
C ILE A 168 -2.36 -18.66 3.35
N TYR A 169 -1.77 -19.31 4.34
CA TYR A 169 -1.19 -18.70 5.53
C TYR A 169 0.31 -18.49 5.44
N ILE A 170 0.90 -18.71 4.27
CA ILE A 170 2.34 -18.58 4.04
C ILE A 170 2.85 -17.19 4.43
N ALA A 171 3.99 -17.14 5.14
CA ALA A 171 4.66 -15.88 5.46
C ALA A 171 5.16 -15.17 4.19
N MET A 172 4.97 -13.84 4.13
CA MET A 172 5.24 -13.03 2.94
C MET A 172 6.69 -13.14 2.44
N GLY A 173 7.67 -13.23 3.36
CA GLY A 173 9.07 -13.43 2.98
C GLY A 173 9.33 -14.76 2.28
N GLN A 174 8.59 -15.82 2.64
CA GLN A 174 8.67 -17.10 1.93
C GLN A 174 8.14 -16.98 0.50
N THR A 175 7.08 -16.19 0.27
CA THR A 175 6.57 -15.92 -1.08
C THR A 175 7.58 -15.16 -1.92
N ALA A 176 8.31 -14.22 -1.31
CA ALA A 176 9.34 -13.45 -2.00
C ALA A 176 10.52 -14.34 -2.45
N GLU A 177 10.95 -15.30 -1.59
CA GLU A 177 11.96 -16.28 -1.96
C GLU A 177 11.47 -17.22 -3.09
N ASN A 178 10.20 -17.63 -3.08
CA ASN A 178 9.61 -18.40 -4.16
C ASN A 178 9.65 -17.62 -5.49
N VAL A 179 9.25 -16.35 -5.47
CA VAL A 179 9.27 -15.49 -6.66
C VAL A 179 10.68 -15.25 -7.16
N ALA A 180 11.63 -14.97 -6.25
CA ALA A 180 13.04 -14.79 -6.63
C ALA A 180 13.59 -15.98 -7.42
N ARG A 181 13.36 -17.21 -6.92
CA ARG A 181 13.79 -18.44 -7.59
C ARG A 181 13.05 -18.69 -8.90
N LEU A 182 11.70 -18.58 -8.87
CA LEU A 182 10.85 -18.82 -10.04
C LEU A 182 11.19 -17.89 -11.20
N LYS A 183 11.54 -16.64 -10.91
CA LYS A 183 11.83 -15.59 -11.91
C LYS A 183 13.33 -15.37 -12.14
N GLY A 184 14.19 -16.13 -11.47
CA GLY A 184 15.64 -16.00 -11.61
C GLY A 184 16.17 -14.63 -11.16
N VAL A 185 15.56 -14.00 -10.15
CA VAL A 185 16.01 -12.72 -9.62
C VAL A 185 17.15 -12.94 -8.64
N SER A 186 18.33 -12.50 -9.00
CA SER A 186 19.54 -12.70 -8.20
C SER A 186 19.53 -11.83 -6.93
N ARG A 187 20.33 -12.23 -5.93
CA ARG A 187 20.57 -11.43 -4.73
C ARG A 187 21.15 -10.05 -5.08
N GLN A 188 22.06 -9.98 -6.04
CA GLN A 188 22.66 -8.73 -6.47
C GLN A 188 21.62 -7.76 -7.02
N GLU A 189 20.76 -8.21 -7.94
CA GLU A 189 19.68 -7.36 -8.49
C GLU A 189 18.73 -6.83 -7.41
N GLN A 190 18.41 -7.67 -6.41
CA GLN A 190 17.57 -7.26 -5.29
C GLN A 190 18.25 -6.19 -4.43
N ASP A 191 19.52 -6.36 -4.12
CA ASP A 191 20.28 -5.41 -3.31
C ASP A 191 20.47 -4.08 -4.06
N GLU A 192 20.80 -4.10 -5.34
CA GLU A 192 20.89 -2.92 -6.21
C GLU A 192 19.56 -2.15 -6.26
N PHE A 193 18.44 -2.86 -6.35
CA PHE A 193 17.11 -2.25 -6.32
C PHE A 193 16.82 -1.61 -4.95
N GLY A 194 17.18 -2.27 -3.84
CA GLY A 194 17.05 -1.72 -2.49
C GLY A 194 17.86 -0.44 -2.30
N VAL A 195 19.10 -0.42 -2.78
CA VAL A 195 19.98 0.77 -2.79
C VAL A 195 19.37 1.89 -3.63
N ARG A 196 18.83 1.55 -4.82
CA ARG A 196 18.13 2.53 -5.67
C ARG A 196 16.96 3.18 -4.93
N SER A 197 16.12 2.40 -4.26
CA SER A 197 14.98 2.91 -3.49
C SER A 197 15.43 3.91 -2.41
N GLN A 198 16.47 3.58 -1.64
CA GLN A 198 17.04 4.46 -0.61
C GLN A 198 17.62 5.75 -1.19
N ASN A 199 18.40 5.66 -2.26
CA ASN A 199 19.05 6.82 -2.88
C ASN A 199 18.03 7.76 -3.53
N LEU A 200 16.95 7.23 -4.13
CA LEU A 200 15.86 8.06 -4.65
C LEU A 200 15.09 8.75 -3.52
N ALA A 201 14.84 8.06 -2.41
CA ALA A 201 14.19 8.66 -1.25
C ALA A 201 15.06 9.78 -0.63
N GLU A 202 16.38 9.58 -0.53
CA GLU A 202 17.32 10.61 -0.08
C GLU A 202 17.30 11.84 -0.99
N LYS A 203 17.31 11.62 -2.32
CA LYS A 203 17.19 12.70 -3.31
C LYS A 203 15.84 13.43 -3.19
N ALA A 204 14.75 12.70 -2.98
CA ALA A 204 13.42 13.27 -2.80
C ALA A 204 13.26 14.04 -1.48
N ILE A 205 14.00 13.68 -0.42
CA ILE A 205 14.11 14.48 0.79
C ILE A 205 14.88 15.79 0.48
N ALA A 206 16.00 15.69 -0.21
CA ALA A 206 16.85 16.84 -0.49
C ALA A 206 16.18 17.88 -1.42
N ASN A 207 15.30 17.46 -2.33
CA ASN A 207 14.57 18.34 -3.24
C ASN A 207 13.20 18.81 -2.72
N GLY A 208 12.82 18.45 -1.48
CA GLY A 208 11.59 18.90 -0.83
C GLY A 208 10.33 18.13 -1.23
N PHE A 209 10.43 17.07 -2.04
CA PHE A 209 9.24 16.30 -2.47
C PHE A 209 8.46 15.74 -1.28
N TRP A 210 9.13 15.09 -0.32
CA TRP A 210 8.48 14.46 0.83
C TRP A 210 7.83 15.47 1.77
N GLU A 211 8.29 16.73 1.81
CA GLU A 211 7.64 17.80 2.58
C GLU A 211 6.25 18.15 2.04
N THR A 212 6.02 17.95 0.74
CA THR A 212 4.69 18.17 0.13
C THR A 212 3.74 17.00 0.32
N ASP A 213 4.26 15.79 0.53
CA ASP A 213 3.48 14.56 0.66
C ASP A 213 3.10 14.26 2.13
N ILE A 214 4.02 14.54 3.08
CA ILE A 214 3.82 14.21 4.50
C ILE A 214 2.96 15.25 5.21
N THR A 215 1.94 14.78 5.91
CA THR A 215 1.17 15.57 6.89
C THR A 215 1.72 15.30 8.28
N PRO A 216 2.22 16.31 9.03
CA PRO A 216 2.73 16.11 10.38
C PRO A 216 1.67 15.52 11.33
N VAL A 217 2.12 14.69 12.26
CA VAL A 217 1.31 14.03 13.29
C VAL A 217 1.69 14.56 14.66
N THR A 218 0.71 14.88 15.48
CA THR A 218 0.92 15.24 16.88
C THR A 218 0.67 14.01 17.76
N LEU A 219 1.69 13.60 18.52
CA LEU A 219 1.61 12.49 19.45
C LEU A 219 0.87 12.90 20.75
N PRO A 220 0.41 11.95 21.58
CA PRO A 220 -0.28 12.25 22.83
C PRO A 220 0.51 13.12 23.82
N ASP A 221 1.84 13.10 23.76
CA ASP A 221 2.72 13.93 24.60
C ASP A 221 2.98 15.35 24.02
N GLY A 222 2.35 15.67 22.86
CA GLY A 222 2.54 16.93 22.16
C GLY A 222 3.70 16.97 21.17
N THR A 223 4.50 15.91 21.08
CA THR A 223 5.59 15.81 20.08
C THR A 223 5.02 15.79 18.66
N VAL A 224 5.62 16.58 17.77
CA VAL A 224 5.25 16.61 16.35
C VAL A 224 6.23 15.76 15.54
N VAL A 225 5.71 14.76 14.84
CA VAL A 225 6.45 13.92 13.91
C VAL A 225 6.15 14.33 12.48
N SER A 226 7.17 14.67 11.69
CA SER A 226 7.03 15.21 10.33
C SER A 226 7.92 14.52 9.28
N LYS A 227 8.58 13.42 9.65
CA LYS A 227 9.50 12.69 8.75
C LYS A 227 9.29 11.19 8.88
N ASP A 228 9.46 10.47 7.77
CA ASP A 228 9.52 9.02 7.76
C ASP A 228 10.77 8.50 8.48
N ASP A 229 10.64 7.41 9.25
CA ASP A 229 11.76 6.79 9.99
C ASP A 229 12.63 5.89 9.10
N GLY A 230 12.15 5.54 7.91
CA GLY A 230 12.75 4.49 7.07
C GLY A 230 14.01 4.88 6.32
N PRO A 231 14.07 6.09 5.70
CA PRO A 231 15.19 6.48 4.85
C PRO A 231 16.54 6.45 5.57
N ARG A 232 17.55 5.91 4.88
CA ARG A 232 18.92 5.74 5.39
C ARG A 232 19.91 6.41 4.43
N PRO A 233 20.28 7.66 4.69
CA PRO A 233 21.19 8.41 3.83
C PRO A 233 22.52 7.67 3.62
N GLY A 234 23.08 7.79 2.42
CA GLY A 234 24.37 7.18 2.09
C GLY A 234 24.34 5.65 1.98
N THR A 235 23.19 5.02 1.73
CA THR A 235 23.11 3.57 1.52
C THR A 235 23.88 3.17 0.26
N THR A 236 24.80 2.19 0.39
CA THR A 236 25.61 1.67 -0.71
C THR A 236 25.39 0.17 -0.93
N TYR A 237 25.71 -0.31 -2.14
CA TYR A 237 25.64 -1.73 -2.47
C TYR A 237 26.59 -2.58 -1.59
N GLU A 238 27.82 -2.08 -1.34
CA GLU A 238 28.81 -2.76 -0.52
C GLU A 238 28.30 -3.03 0.89
N ALA A 239 27.57 -2.09 1.48
CA ALA A 239 26.98 -2.26 2.81
C ALA A 239 25.78 -3.23 2.79
N VAL A 240 24.90 -3.11 1.81
CA VAL A 240 23.69 -3.94 1.69
C VAL A 240 24.04 -5.38 1.37
N SER A 241 25.03 -5.63 0.51
CA SER A 241 25.47 -6.97 0.10
C SER A 241 25.98 -7.84 1.27
N GLN A 242 26.40 -7.23 2.38
CA GLN A 242 26.86 -7.92 3.60
C GLN A 242 25.70 -8.43 4.50
N LEU A 243 24.48 -8.04 4.22
CA LEU A 243 23.33 -8.43 5.03
C LEU A 243 22.99 -9.91 4.82
N LYS A 244 22.63 -10.58 5.91
CA LYS A 244 22.27 -12.00 5.86
C LYS A 244 20.82 -12.18 5.39
N PRO A 245 20.52 -13.28 4.67
CA PRO A 245 19.14 -13.68 4.39
C PRO A 245 18.30 -13.80 5.67
N VAL A 246 17.02 -13.44 5.58
CA VAL A 246 16.13 -13.39 6.75
C VAL A 246 15.19 -14.61 6.80
N PHE A 247 14.78 -15.14 5.64
CA PHE A 247 13.69 -16.12 5.58
C PHE A 247 14.13 -17.54 5.29
N ARG A 248 15.27 -17.75 4.59
CA ARG A 248 15.85 -19.05 4.28
C ARG A 248 17.35 -19.00 4.45
N PRO A 249 18.02 -20.12 4.84
CA PRO A 249 19.48 -20.15 4.99
C PRO A 249 20.22 -19.82 3.68
N ASP A 250 19.67 -20.28 2.55
CA ASP A 250 20.16 -20.06 1.19
C ASP A 250 19.35 -19.00 0.43
N GLY A 251 18.60 -18.16 1.17
CA GLY A 251 17.71 -17.14 0.63
C GLY A 251 18.45 -15.91 0.10
N THR A 252 17.67 -15.06 -0.56
CA THR A 252 18.16 -13.82 -1.19
C THR A 252 17.55 -12.57 -0.59
N VAL A 253 16.44 -12.71 0.16
CA VAL A 253 15.73 -11.60 0.77
C VAL A 253 16.38 -11.19 2.09
N THR A 254 16.71 -9.93 2.21
CA THR A 254 17.38 -9.34 3.37
C THR A 254 16.68 -8.07 3.85
N ALA A 255 17.08 -7.55 5.01
CA ALA A 255 16.61 -6.26 5.52
C ALA A 255 16.99 -5.05 4.63
N GLY A 256 17.83 -5.23 3.63
CA GLY A 256 18.24 -4.17 2.68
C GLY A 256 17.44 -4.17 1.38
N ASN A 257 16.71 -5.25 1.08
CA ASN A 257 15.96 -5.41 -0.15
C ASN A 257 14.47 -5.78 0.05
N CYS A 258 13.96 -5.58 1.26
CA CYS A 258 12.53 -5.67 1.60
C CYS A 258 12.08 -4.50 2.48
N CYS A 259 10.78 -4.22 2.49
CA CYS A 259 10.22 -3.20 3.37
C CYS A 259 10.28 -3.65 4.84
N PRO A 260 10.48 -2.72 5.79
CA PRO A 260 10.33 -3.01 7.21
C PRO A 260 8.86 -3.12 7.62
N LEU A 261 8.60 -3.58 8.86
CA LEU A 261 7.30 -3.45 9.51
C LEU A 261 7.10 -2.00 10.00
N ASN A 262 5.90 -1.47 9.79
CA ASN A 262 5.66 -0.05 9.94
C ASN A 262 4.32 0.30 10.58
N ASP A 263 4.24 1.54 11.07
CA ASP A 263 3.05 2.22 11.57
C ASP A 263 2.74 3.42 10.68
N GLY A 264 1.47 3.65 10.35
CA GLY A 264 1.08 4.81 9.54
C GLY A 264 -0.40 4.82 9.16
N ALA A 265 -0.91 5.98 8.77
CA ALA A 265 -2.25 6.17 8.25
C ALA A 265 -2.28 7.16 7.08
N ALA A 266 -3.28 7.04 6.22
CA ALA A 266 -3.53 7.97 5.12
C ALA A 266 -5.04 8.10 4.85
N ALA A 267 -5.44 9.19 4.21
CA ALA A 267 -6.81 9.44 3.81
C ALA A 267 -6.87 10.09 2.43
N VAL A 268 -7.88 9.72 1.65
CA VAL A 268 -8.21 10.25 0.33
C VAL A 268 -9.67 10.66 0.35
N VAL A 269 -9.98 11.91 -0.02
CA VAL A 269 -11.34 12.37 -0.21
C VAL A 269 -11.71 12.23 -1.68
N ILE A 270 -12.78 11.51 -1.94
CA ILE A 270 -13.26 11.17 -3.28
C ILE A 270 -14.68 11.66 -3.42
N MET A 271 -15.01 12.28 -4.53
CA MET A 271 -16.38 12.69 -4.80
C MET A 271 -16.73 12.54 -6.28
N SER A 272 -18.02 12.70 -6.60
CA SER A 272 -18.44 12.81 -7.98
C SER A 272 -17.92 14.12 -8.60
N ASP A 273 -17.57 14.10 -9.88
CA ASP A 273 -17.17 15.30 -10.61
C ASP A 273 -18.25 16.39 -10.57
N THR A 274 -19.52 16.01 -10.58
CA THR A 274 -20.66 16.93 -10.45
C THR A 274 -20.73 17.57 -9.07
N LYS A 275 -20.49 16.81 -7.99
CA LYS A 275 -20.44 17.38 -6.63
C LYS A 275 -19.24 18.31 -6.46
N ALA A 276 -18.06 17.92 -6.96
CA ALA A 276 -16.87 18.78 -6.94
C ALA A 276 -17.13 20.13 -7.65
N ALA A 277 -17.73 20.07 -8.84
CA ALA A 277 -18.08 21.27 -9.59
C ALA A 277 -19.11 22.16 -8.84
N SER A 278 -20.13 21.55 -8.22
CA SER A 278 -21.15 22.29 -7.46
C SER A 278 -20.60 23.02 -6.24
N LEU A 279 -19.52 22.47 -5.65
CA LEU A 279 -18.82 23.06 -4.49
C LEU A 279 -17.69 24.02 -4.90
N GLY A 280 -17.39 24.14 -6.21
CA GLY A 280 -16.25 24.90 -6.69
C GLY A 280 -14.90 24.32 -6.31
N ILE A 281 -14.82 22.99 -6.08
CA ILE A 281 -13.59 22.27 -5.74
C ILE A 281 -12.92 21.83 -7.03
N THR A 282 -11.65 22.19 -7.22
CA THR A 282 -10.82 21.71 -8.32
C THR A 282 -10.28 20.33 -7.97
N PRO A 283 -10.63 19.28 -8.75
CA PRO A 283 -10.11 17.94 -8.51
C PRO A 283 -8.60 17.84 -8.76
N LEU A 284 -7.91 17.05 -7.94
CA LEU A 284 -6.50 16.69 -8.15
C LEU A 284 -6.35 15.70 -9.32
N ALA A 285 -7.22 14.69 -9.35
CA ALA A 285 -7.20 13.65 -10.37
C ALA A 285 -8.56 12.99 -10.54
N ARG A 286 -8.77 12.30 -11.65
CA ARG A 286 -9.85 11.33 -11.83
C ARG A 286 -9.33 9.90 -11.73
N ILE A 287 -10.15 8.99 -11.23
CA ILE A 287 -9.88 7.57 -11.22
C ILE A 287 -10.34 6.99 -12.55
N VAL A 288 -9.39 6.62 -13.40
CA VAL A 288 -9.68 6.11 -14.76
C VAL A 288 -10.19 4.68 -14.70
N SER A 289 -9.42 3.80 -14.08
CA SER A 289 -9.74 2.37 -13.98
C SER A 289 -9.07 1.71 -12.79
N THR A 290 -9.52 0.51 -12.46
CA THR A 290 -8.89 -0.35 -11.45
C THR A 290 -8.81 -1.80 -11.95
N GLY A 291 -7.83 -2.57 -11.46
CA GLY A 291 -7.71 -4.00 -11.68
C GLY A 291 -7.55 -4.75 -10.36
N VAL A 292 -8.18 -5.92 -10.25
CA VAL A 292 -8.02 -6.85 -9.11
C VAL A 292 -7.99 -8.26 -9.66
N THR A 293 -6.95 -9.00 -9.31
CA THR A 293 -6.74 -10.37 -9.80
C THR A 293 -6.29 -11.29 -8.68
N GLY A 294 -6.44 -12.60 -8.87
CA GLY A 294 -5.99 -13.63 -7.96
C GLY A 294 -4.96 -14.55 -8.62
N LEU A 295 -4.06 -15.10 -7.80
CA LEU A 295 -3.07 -16.11 -8.18
C LEU A 295 -2.74 -17.00 -6.98
N SER A 296 -1.81 -17.94 -7.12
CA SER A 296 -1.37 -18.75 -5.98
C SER A 296 -0.86 -17.87 -4.83
N PRO A 297 -1.32 -18.09 -3.58
CA PRO A 297 -0.83 -17.35 -2.41
C PRO A 297 0.68 -17.45 -2.25
N GLU A 298 1.28 -18.56 -2.65
CA GLU A 298 2.69 -18.87 -2.46
C GLU A 298 3.63 -18.05 -3.38
N ILE A 299 3.05 -17.36 -4.38
CA ILE A 299 3.77 -16.44 -5.30
C ILE A 299 3.05 -15.10 -5.46
N MET A 300 2.38 -14.63 -4.40
CA MET A 300 1.57 -13.42 -4.41
C MET A 300 2.31 -12.18 -4.96
N GLY A 301 3.63 -12.16 -4.88
CA GLY A 301 4.47 -11.08 -5.37
C GLY A 301 4.30 -10.78 -6.88
N LEU A 302 3.78 -11.72 -7.67
CA LEU A 302 3.49 -11.51 -9.10
C LEU A 302 2.11 -10.89 -9.38
N GLY A 303 1.31 -10.67 -8.33
CA GLY A 303 -0.03 -10.07 -8.44
C GLY A 303 -0.10 -8.75 -9.20
N PRO A 304 0.87 -7.82 -9.06
CA PRO A 304 0.89 -6.56 -9.80
C PRO A 304 0.78 -6.70 -11.32
N ILE A 305 1.30 -7.78 -11.89
CA ILE A 305 1.39 -7.99 -13.34
C ILE A 305 -0.02 -8.04 -13.96
N GLU A 306 -0.82 -9.01 -13.55
CA GLU A 306 -2.15 -9.19 -14.12
C GLU A 306 -3.14 -8.11 -13.68
N ALA A 307 -2.99 -7.58 -12.45
CA ALA A 307 -3.83 -6.47 -11.99
C ALA A 307 -3.59 -5.20 -12.83
N SER A 308 -2.33 -4.90 -13.16
CA SER A 308 -1.99 -3.76 -14.03
C SER A 308 -2.47 -3.98 -15.46
N ARG A 309 -2.29 -5.19 -16.03
CA ARG A 309 -2.84 -5.52 -17.35
C ARG A 309 -4.35 -5.34 -17.41
N GLN A 310 -5.06 -5.78 -16.36
CA GLN A 310 -6.50 -5.62 -16.27
C GLN A 310 -6.91 -4.13 -16.17
N ALA A 311 -6.20 -3.32 -15.38
CA ALA A 311 -6.47 -1.90 -15.26
C ALA A 311 -6.22 -1.16 -16.58
N LEU A 312 -5.09 -1.44 -17.25
CA LEU A 312 -4.76 -0.88 -18.57
C LEU A 312 -5.81 -1.25 -19.62
N ALA A 313 -6.21 -2.52 -19.70
CA ALA A 313 -7.23 -2.97 -20.65
C ALA A 313 -8.58 -2.27 -20.41
N ARG A 314 -8.99 -2.07 -19.15
CA ARG A 314 -10.23 -1.34 -18.81
C ARG A 314 -10.15 0.15 -19.15
N ALA A 315 -8.98 0.74 -19.12
CA ALA A 315 -8.73 2.12 -19.52
C ALA A 315 -8.61 2.29 -21.05
N GLY A 316 -8.48 1.17 -21.80
CA GLY A 316 -8.12 1.23 -23.22
C GLY A 316 -6.71 1.74 -23.47
N MET A 317 -5.81 1.57 -22.51
CA MET A 317 -4.44 2.07 -22.50
C MET A 317 -3.43 0.94 -22.59
N SER A 318 -2.22 1.30 -23.02
CA SER A 318 -1.00 0.49 -22.92
C SER A 318 -0.09 1.05 -21.82
N ILE A 319 0.95 0.30 -21.44
CA ILE A 319 1.96 0.80 -20.48
C ILE A 319 2.75 2.00 -21.04
N GLY A 320 2.82 2.13 -22.35
CA GLY A 320 3.46 3.28 -23.02
C GLY A 320 2.75 4.61 -22.77
N ASP A 321 1.45 4.57 -22.47
CA ASP A 321 0.62 5.76 -22.21
C ASP A 321 0.74 6.25 -20.75
N VAL A 322 1.42 5.49 -19.88
CA VAL A 322 1.59 5.80 -18.45
C VAL A 322 2.88 6.59 -18.26
N ASP A 323 2.79 7.74 -17.63
CA ASP A 323 3.95 8.61 -17.38
C ASP A 323 4.76 8.17 -16.15
N LEU A 324 4.10 7.90 -15.02
CA LEU A 324 4.73 7.45 -13.78
C LEU A 324 4.05 6.18 -13.25
N VAL A 325 4.87 5.30 -12.67
CA VAL A 325 4.40 4.05 -12.08
C VAL A 325 4.89 3.96 -10.63
N GLU A 326 3.97 3.63 -9.73
CA GLU A 326 4.26 3.25 -8.36
C GLU A 326 3.93 1.76 -8.16
N ILE A 327 4.94 0.93 -7.97
CA ILE A 327 4.78 -0.47 -7.53
C ILE A 327 5.16 -0.51 -6.05
N ASN A 328 4.27 -0.98 -5.18
CA ASN A 328 4.63 -1.13 -3.77
C ASN A 328 5.81 -2.09 -3.61
N GLU A 329 6.87 -1.62 -2.97
CA GLU A 329 8.12 -2.38 -2.79
C GLU A 329 8.07 -3.24 -1.52
N ALA A 330 7.14 -4.19 -1.45
CA ALA A 330 7.15 -5.15 -0.34
C ALA A 330 8.50 -5.92 -0.32
N PHE A 331 8.97 -6.32 -1.50
CA PHE A 331 10.25 -6.99 -1.71
C PHE A 331 10.82 -6.61 -3.08
N ALA A 332 12.11 -6.35 -3.19
CA ALA A 332 12.76 -6.19 -4.50
C ALA A 332 12.55 -7.41 -5.39
N ALA A 333 12.55 -8.61 -4.80
CA ALA A 333 12.27 -9.88 -5.46
C ALA A 333 10.98 -9.91 -6.27
N GLN A 334 9.95 -9.17 -5.85
CA GLN A 334 8.65 -9.12 -6.55
C GLN A 334 8.51 -7.90 -7.48
N VAL A 335 9.14 -6.78 -7.16
CA VAL A 335 9.06 -5.58 -8.02
C VAL A 335 9.81 -5.80 -9.31
N ILE A 336 11.00 -6.42 -9.25
CA ILE A 336 11.87 -6.66 -10.41
C ILE A 336 11.16 -7.43 -11.52
N PRO A 337 10.59 -8.63 -11.29
CA PRO A 337 9.85 -9.32 -12.33
C PRO A 337 8.58 -8.56 -12.75
N SER A 338 7.93 -7.83 -11.83
CA SER A 338 6.71 -7.11 -12.16
C SER A 338 6.96 -5.99 -13.18
N TYR A 339 7.94 -5.12 -12.95
CA TYR A 339 8.21 -4.05 -13.92
C TYR A 339 8.77 -4.57 -15.24
N ARG A 340 9.58 -5.65 -15.21
CA ARG A 340 10.13 -6.28 -16.42
C ARG A 340 9.03 -6.89 -17.29
N GLU A 341 8.13 -7.67 -16.73
CA GLU A 341 7.05 -8.33 -17.47
C GLU A 341 5.97 -7.36 -17.97
N LEU A 342 5.81 -6.22 -17.29
CA LEU A 342 4.95 -5.14 -17.76
C LEU A 342 5.62 -4.23 -18.80
N GLY A 343 6.94 -4.34 -18.99
CA GLY A 343 7.69 -3.45 -19.89
C GLY A 343 7.80 -2.03 -19.36
N ILE A 344 7.80 -1.85 -18.03
CA ILE A 344 7.94 -0.53 -17.41
C ILE A 344 9.40 -0.11 -17.45
N ASP A 345 9.65 1.12 -17.94
CA ASP A 345 10.95 1.76 -17.84
C ASP A 345 11.28 2.06 -16.38
N ILE A 346 12.45 1.63 -15.93
CA ILE A 346 12.91 1.82 -14.55
C ILE A 346 12.98 3.30 -14.15
N ASP A 347 13.19 4.21 -15.10
CA ASP A 347 13.25 5.65 -14.86
C ASP A 347 11.86 6.28 -14.62
N ARG A 348 10.78 5.56 -14.89
CA ARG A 348 9.39 5.93 -14.56
C ARG A 348 8.86 5.26 -13.30
N LEU A 349 9.63 4.32 -12.73
CA LEU A 349 9.22 3.51 -11.59
C LEU A 349 9.69 4.10 -10.28
N ASN A 350 8.77 4.36 -9.34
CA ASN A 350 9.06 4.78 -7.96
C ASN A 350 10.12 5.88 -7.91
N VAL A 351 9.91 6.93 -8.69
CA VAL A 351 10.92 7.97 -8.98
C VAL A 351 11.37 8.77 -7.75
N ASN A 352 10.61 8.71 -6.67
CA ASN A 352 10.91 9.36 -5.40
C ASN A 352 11.35 8.38 -4.28
N GLY A 353 11.69 7.14 -4.66
CA GLY A 353 11.89 6.04 -3.72
C GLY A 353 10.57 5.36 -3.34
N GLY A 354 10.64 4.14 -2.83
CA GLY A 354 9.47 3.33 -2.50
C GLY A 354 9.53 2.72 -1.10
N ALA A 355 8.71 1.69 -0.87
CA ALA A 355 8.48 1.13 0.45
C ALA A 355 9.72 0.50 1.12
N ILE A 356 10.72 0.07 0.39
CA ILE A 356 12.00 -0.39 0.96
C ILE A 356 12.66 0.76 1.73
N ALA A 357 12.57 1.98 1.23
CA ALA A 357 13.11 3.17 1.86
C ALA A 357 12.12 3.77 2.88
N VAL A 358 10.89 4.09 2.45
CA VAL A 358 9.96 4.87 3.28
C VAL A 358 9.05 4.03 4.16
N GLY A 359 8.77 2.76 3.81
CA GLY A 359 7.96 1.84 4.60
C GLY A 359 6.64 1.42 3.97
N HIS A 360 6.02 0.38 4.57
CA HIS A 360 4.81 -0.28 4.11
C HIS A 360 3.86 -0.64 5.28
N PRO A 361 3.16 0.32 5.87
CA PRO A 361 2.03 0.01 6.75
C PRO A 361 0.89 -0.57 5.89
N PHE A 362 0.52 -1.84 6.09
CA PHE A 362 -0.28 -2.61 5.12
C PHE A 362 -1.58 -1.92 4.71
N GLY A 363 -2.46 -1.63 5.66
CA GLY A 363 -3.75 -1.01 5.38
C GLY A 363 -3.65 0.43 4.85
N MET A 364 -2.60 1.17 5.24
CA MET A 364 -2.35 2.54 4.77
C MET A 364 -1.92 2.61 3.31
N THR A 365 -1.21 1.59 2.83
CA THR A 365 -0.33 1.71 1.65
C THR A 365 -1.07 2.11 0.37
N GLY A 366 -2.28 1.64 0.12
CA GLY A 366 -3.05 2.05 -1.06
C GLY A 366 -3.28 3.55 -1.10
N ALA A 367 -3.83 4.15 -0.04
CA ALA A 367 -4.05 5.58 0.05
C ALA A 367 -2.73 6.39 0.07
N ARG A 368 -1.66 5.84 0.68
CA ARG A 368 -0.34 6.45 0.68
C ARG A 368 0.24 6.52 -0.73
N ILE A 369 0.23 5.43 -1.48
CA ILE A 369 0.76 5.40 -2.84
C ILE A 369 -0.07 6.31 -3.75
N THR A 370 -1.40 6.35 -3.59
CA THR A 370 -2.26 7.31 -4.29
C THR A 370 -1.78 8.75 -4.06
N SER A 371 -1.54 9.15 -2.80
CA SER A 371 -1.01 10.48 -2.48
C SER A 371 0.36 10.72 -3.12
N THR A 372 1.29 9.78 -2.94
CA THR A 372 2.66 9.88 -3.48
C THR A 372 2.66 9.96 -5.01
N LEU A 373 1.84 9.16 -5.70
CA LEU A 373 1.72 9.17 -7.15
C LEU A 373 1.17 10.51 -7.66
N LEU A 374 0.10 11.03 -7.04
CA LEU A 374 -0.50 12.32 -7.43
C LEU A 374 0.49 13.48 -7.22
N ASN A 375 1.17 13.51 -6.06
CA ASN A 375 2.20 14.49 -5.80
C ASN A 375 3.39 14.33 -6.76
N GLY A 376 3.76 13.10 -7.12
CA GLY A 376 4.79 12.80 -8.11
C GLY A 376 4.41 13.29 -9.52
N LEU A 377 3.19 13.02 -9.96
CA LEU A 377 2.67 13.53 -11.25
C LEU A 377 2.73 15.05 -11.31
N ARG A 378 2.32 15.73 -10.23
CA ARG A 378 2.40 17.19 -10.15
C ARG A 378 3.85 17.69 -10.13
N PHE A 379 4.71 17.09 -9.30
CA PHE A 379 6.10 17.51 -9.12
C PHE A 379 6.93 17.37 -10.40
N HIS A 380 6.68 16.32 -11.18
CA HIS A 380 7.39 16.04 -12.44
C HIS A 380 6.64 16.52 -13.69
N ASP A 381 5.53 17.26 -13.52
CA ASP A 381 4.64 17.72 -14.60
C ASP A 381 4.23 16.59 -15.55
N LYS A 382 3.63 15.54 -14.95
CA LYS A 382 3.13 14.34 -15.62
C LYS A 382 1.62 14.22 -15.42
N THR A 383 0.97 13.40 -16.25
CA THR A 383 -0.51 13.33 -16.29
C THR A 383 -1.06 11.96 -15.90
N ILE A 384 -0.56 10.89 -16.51
CA ILE A 384 -1.10 9.54 -16.30
C ILE A 384 -0.23 8.75 -15.32
N GLY A 385 -0.83 8.27 -14.25
CA GLY A 385 -0.18 7.45 -13.25
C GLY A 385 -0.80 6.07 -13.10
N LEU A 386 0.04 5.07 -12.88
CA LEU A 386 -0.36 3.71 -12.49
C LEU A 386 0.20 3.41 -11.10
N GLU A 387 -0.66 3.01 -10.19
CA GLU A 387 -0.23 2.37 -8.95
C GLU A 387 -0.64 0.90 -8.92
N THR A 388 0.23 0.05 -8.38
CA THR A 388 -0.05 -1.37 -8.24
C THR A 388 0.68 -2.00 -7.05
N MET A 389 0.14 -3.10 -6.54
CA MET A 389 0.73 -3.80 -5.42
C MET A 389 0.39 -5.28 -5.41
N CYS A 390 1.32 -6.08 -4.88
CA CYS A 390 1.06 -7.45 -4.48
C CYS A 390 0.25 -7.46 -3.17
N VAL A 391 -0.55 -8.49 -3.00
CA VAL A 391 -1.51 -8.58 -1.89
C VAL A 391 -1.45 -9.97 -1.28
N GLY A 392 -1.33 -10.04 0.03
CA GLY A 392 -1.35 -11.30 0.77
C GLY A 392 -2.55 -12.18 0.39
N GLY A 393 -2.39 -13.49 0.52
CA GLY A 393 -3.40 -14.46 0.08
C GLY A 393 -3.46 -14.69 -1.43
N GLY A 394 -2.44 -14.22 -2.19
CA GLY A 394 -2.35 -14.46 -3.64
C GLY A 394 -3.25 -13.56 -4.46
N GLN A 395 -3.07 -12.25 -4.35
CA GLN A 395 -3.84 -11.27 -5.10
C GLN A 395 -2.92 -10.16 -5.65
N GLY A 396 -3.44 -9.41 -6.62
CA GLY A 396 -2.86 -8.15 -7.10
C GLY A 396 -3.93 -7.09 -7.24
N MET A 397 -3.56 -5.83 -7.03
CA MET A 397 -4.44 -4.71 -7.25
C MET A 397 -3.72 -3.57 -7.95
N ALA A 398 -4.43 -2.87 -8.85
CA ALA A 398 -3.90 -1.73 -9.60
C ALA A 398 -4.97 -0.66 -9.79
N MET A 399 -4.54 0.60 -9.91
CA MET A 399 -5.38 1.74 -10.26
C MET A 399 -4.63 2.66 -11.24
N ILE A 400 -5.37 3.17 -12.23
CA ILE A 400 -4.90 4.22 -13.12
C ILE A 400 -5.62 5.51 -12.78
N VAL A 401 -4.83 6.57 -12.63
CA VAL A 401 -5.31 7.93 -12.36
C VAL A 401 -4.83 8.88 -13.44
N GLU A 402 -5.62 9.91 -13.69
CA GLU A 402 -5.25 11.05 -14.52
C GLU A 402 -5.25 12.32 -13.69
N ARG A 403 -4.12 13.00 -13.61
CA ARG A 403 -3.99 14.30 -12.94
C ARG A 403 -4.81 15.36 -13.68
N LEU A 404 -5.55 16.17 -12.94
CA LEU A 404 -6.39 17.27 -13.47
C LEU A 404 -5.88 18.66 -13.06
N SER A 405 -5.03 18.75 -12.00
CA SER A 405 -4.49 20.04 -11.53
C SER A 405 -3.05 19.89 -10.99
#